data_b043b9805214417fb0d09e346e158adb
#
_entry.id   b043b9805214417fb0d09e346e158adb
#
_cell.length_a   1.000
_cell.length_b   1.000
_cell.length_c   1.000
_cell.angle_alpha   90.00
_cell.angle_beta   90.00
_cell.angle_gamma   90.00
#
_symmetry.space_group_name_H-M   'P 1'
#
loop_
_entity.id
_entity.type
_entity.pdbx_description
1 polymer ?
#
loop_
_entity_poly.entity_id
_entity_poly.type
_entity_poly.pdbx_seq_one_letter_code
_entity_poly.pdbx_strand_id
1 'polypeptide(L)'
;MHILGISGSPRKGNTEWMVARLLKLLAEDGHQTEIVLLRKLTIKNCNGCLACDVGGKDRKGVCKIRDDMQDIYPKLLEADLIILGTPVYFDMLSGMLKNFMDRTCAIWPKLEGKKLAGIAVAEEGIGKAVDNLKTYANICSMEWAGQVTALAKLPRAVAGDPDVDKAVRKLANKFGRASKD
;
A
#
# COMPACT_ATOMS: atom_id res chain seq x y z
N MET A 1 10.30 -6.27 12.06
CA MET A 1 9.71 -6.42 10.72
C MET A 1 10.18 -5.29 9.81
N HIS A 2 10.30 -5.58 8.51
CA HIS A 2 10.41 -4.58 7.45
C HIS A 2 9.02 -4.17 6.99
N ILE A 3 8.70 -2.88 7.05
CA ILE A 3 7.36 -2.36 6.77
C ILE A 3 7.45 -1.31 5.65
N LEU A 4 6.73 -1.57 4.57
CA LEU A 4 6.69 -0.69 3.40
C LEU A 4 5.32 -0.01 3.30
N GLY A 5 5.28 1.32 3.46
CA GLY A 5 4.09 2.11 3.21
C GLY A 5 4.10 2.71 1.80
N ILE A 6 3.00 2.57 1.09
CA ILE A 6 2.84 3.09 -0.27
C ILE A 6 1.65 4.05 -0.30
N SER A 7 1.91 5.30 -0.66
CA SER A 7 0.85 6.28 -0.85
C SER A 7 0.50 6.43 -2.32
N GLY A 8 -0.73 6.02 -2.69
CA GLY A 8 -1.33 6.19 -4.02
C GLY A 8 -2.04 7.52 -4.21
N SER A 9 -1.75 8.53 -3.37
CA SER A 9 -2.32 9.87 -3.53
C SER A 9 -1.53 10.69 -4.54
N PRO A 10 -2.19 11.36 -5.52
CA PRO A 10 -1.52 12.25 -6.46
C PRO A 10 -1.06 13.57 -5.82
N ARG A 11 -1.44 13.85 -4.59
CA ARG A 11 -1.09 15.07 -3.87
C ARG A 11 -0.58 14.77 -2.45
N LYS A 12 0.16 15.71 -1.87
CA LYS A 12 0.54 15.69 -0.44
C LYS A 12 -0.68 16.06 0.39
N GLY A 13 -1.37 15.05 0.94
CA GLY A 13 -2.65 15.24 1.64
C GLY A 13 -2.90 14.21 2.74
N ASN A 14 -4.18 13.94 2.97
CA ASN A 14 -4.66 13.09 4.07
C ASN A 14 -4.13 11.65 3.99
N THR A 15 -4.19 11.02 2.82
CA THR A 15 -3.71 9.64 2.63
C THR A 15 -2.22 9.50 2.96
N GLU A 16 -1.38 10.40 2.41
CA GLU A 16 0.06 10.40 2.69
C GLU A 16 0.34 10.60 4.18
N TRP A 17 -0.40 11.53 4.83
CA TRP A 17 -0.26 11.76 6.26
C TRP A 17 -0.60 10.52 7.08
N MET A 18 -1.70 9.83 6.78
CA MET A 18 -2.10 8.63 7.52
C MET A 18 -1.13 7.48 7.35
N VAL A 19 -0.61 7.26 6.12
CA VAL A 19 0.44 6.26 5.87
C VAL A 19 1.70 6.61 6.68
N ALA A 20 2.17 7.87 6.59
CA ALA A 20 3.36 8.31 7.33
C ALA A 20 3.16 8.23 8.85
N ARG A 21 1.95 8.54 9.35
CA ARG A 21 1.62 8.45 10.78
C ARG A 21 1.66 7.01 11.28
N LEU A 22 1.10 6.07 10.53
CA LEU A 22 1.16 4.65 10.87
C LEU A 22 2.61 4.14 10.87
N LEU A 23 3.38 4.46 9.85
CA LEU A 23 4.81 4.09 9.78
C LEU A 23 5.62 4.67 10.95
N LYS A 24 5.34 5.93 11.33
CA LYS A 24 6.01 6.56 12.48
C LYS A 24 5.75 5.79 13.77
N LEU A 25 4.51 5.40 14.05
CA LEU A 25 4.16 4.62 15.24
C LEU A 25 4.86 3.25 15.23
N LEU A 26 4.89 2.59 14.08
CA LEU A 26 5.56 1.30 13.93
C LEU A 26 7.09 1.43 14.09
N ALA A 27 7.69 2.54 13.65
CA ALA A 27 9.10 2.83 13.87
C ALA A 27 9.40 3.09 15.36
N GLU A 28 8.50 3.80 16.08
CA GLU A 28 8.58 4.00 17.53
C GLU A 28 8.51 2.66 18.30
N ASP A 29 7.84 1.65 17.74
CA ASP A 29 7.78 0.28 18.27
C ASP A 29 8.98 -0.59 17.81
N GLY A 30 9.99 -0.02 17.14
CA GLY A 30 11.24 -0.68 16.78
C GLY A 30 11.23 -1.40 15.43
N HIS A 31 10.21 -1.19 14.58
CA HIS A 31 10.18 -1.77 13.24
C HIS A 31 10.97 -0.91 12.24
N GLN A 32 11.53 -1.53 11.21
CA GLN A 32 12.15 -0.83 10.09
C GLN A 32 11.06 -0.39 9.12
N THR A 33 10.95 0.91 8.85
CA THR A 33 9.86 1.47 8.04
C THR A 33 10.39 2.29 6.87
N GLU A 34 9.75 2.14 5.72
CA GLU A 34 10.01 2.95 4.53
C GLU A 34 8.70 3.43 3.92
N ILE A 35 8.71 4.62 3.30
CA ILE A 35 7.56 5.15 2.56
C ILE A 35 7.89 5.38 1.09
N VAL A 36 7.02 4.88 0.21
CA VAL A 36 7.03 5.14 -1.23
C VAL A 36 5.86 6.04 -1.59
N LEU A 37 6.16 7.19 -2.18
CA LEU A 37 5.17 8.17 -2.64
C LEU A 37 5.02 8.03 -4.16
N LEU A 38 3.98 7.34 -4.63
CA LEU A 38 3.79 7.08 -6.07
C LEU A 38 3.74 8.37 -6.90
N ARG A 39 3.26 9.48 -6.32
CA ARG A 39 3.23 10.80 -6.99
C ARG A 39 4.61 11.36 -7.36
N LYS A 40 5.68 10.83 -6.81
CA LYS A 40 7.07 11.26 -7.10
C LYS A 40 7.77 10.35 -8.10
N LEU A 41 7.08 9.34 -8.60
CA LEU A 41 7.63 8.29 -9.42
C LEU A 41 6.97 8.27 -10.80
N THR A 42 7.72 7.84 -11.79
CA THR A 42 7.22 7.58 -13.13
C THR A 42 6.96 6.10 -13.29
N ILE A 43 5.72 5.68 -13.08
CA ILE A 43 5.27 4.29 -13.27
C ILE A 43 4.34 4.25 -14.48
N LYS A 44 4.83 3.69 -15.58
CA LYS A 44 4.05 3.50 -16.81
C LYS A 44 2.96 2.45 -16.59
N ASN A 45 1.85 2.58 -17.31
CA ASN A 45 0.77 1.61 -17.24
C ASN A 45 1.21 0.23 -17.73
N CYS A 46 0.63 -0.83 -17.15
CA CYS A 46 0.76 -2.16 -17.70
C CYS A 46 0.14 -2.18 -19.10
N ASN A 47 0.90 -2.68 -20.09
CA ASN A 47 0.44 -2.78 -21.48
C ASN A 47 -0.03 -4.18 -21.86
N GLY A 48 -0.16 -5.10 -20.89
CA GLY A 48 -0.64 -6.46 -21.14
C GLY A 48 0.27 -7.34 -21.99
N CYS A 49 1.58 -7.03 -22.06
CA CYS A 49 2.52 -7.75 -22.94
C CYS A 49 2.81 -9.19 -22.52
N LEU A 50 2.28 -9.66 -21.39
CA LEU A 50 2.42 -11.00 -20.81
C LEU A 50 3.87 -11.46 -20.54
N ALA A 51 4.86 -10.59 -20.69
CA ALA A 51 6.27 -10.95 -20.53
C ALA A 51 6.64 -11.45 -19.12
N CYS A 52 5.87 -11.06 -18.10
CA CYS A 52 6.03 -11.53 -16.73
C CYS A 52 5.29 -12.85 -16.46
N ASP A 53 4.43 -13.31 -17.39
CA ASP A 53 3.56 -14.47 -17.25
C ASP A 53 3.96 -15.64 -18.19
N VAL A 54 4.77 -15.37 -19.20
CA VAL A 54 5.21 -16.37 -20.17
C VAL A 54 6.16 -17.36 -19.52
N GLY A 55 5.81 -18.67 -19.52
CA GLY A 55 6.69 -19.74 -19.06
C GLY A 55 6.09 -20.67 -18.02
N GLY A 56 4.81 -20.55 -17.64
CA GLY A 56 4.17 -21.45 -16.66
C GLY A 56 4.97 -21.52 -15.35
N LYS A 57 5.51 -22.69 -14.98
CA LYS A 57 6.35 -22.88 -13.78
C LYS A 57 7.67 -22.08 -13.80
N ASP A 58 8.14 -21.69 -14.98
CA ASP A 58 9.38 -20.92 -15.18
C ASP A 58 9.15 -19.42 -15.29
N ARG A 59 8.08 -18.90 -14.70
CA ARG A 59 7.79 -17.47 -14.62
C ARG A 59 9.03 -16.71 -14.18
N LYS A 60 9.61 -15.91 -15.07
CA LYS A 60 10.79 -15.10 -14.76
C LYS A 60 10.49 -14.01 -13.74
N GLY A 61 9.18 -13.67 -13.53
CA GLY A 61 8.78 -12.65 -12.57
C GLY A 61 9.39 -11.27 -12.87
N VAL A 62 9.69 -10.98 -14.14
CA VAL A 62 10.38 -9.76 -14.55
C VAL A 62 9.49 -8.96 -15.51
N CYS A 63 9.15 -7.75 -15.12
CA CYS A 63 8.50 -6.81 -16.02
C CYS A 63 9.49 -6.24 -17.03
N LYS A 64 9.11 -6.21 -18.33
CA LYS A 64 9.93 -5.62 -19.39
C LYS A 64 9.86 -4.09 -19.44
N ILE A 65 8.84 -3.48 -18.84
CA ILE A 65 8.71 -2.03 -18.80
C ILE A 65 9.76 -1.46 -17.86
N ARG A 66 10.63 -0.60 -18.38
CA ARG A 66 11.69 0.06 -17.61
C ARG A 66 11.20 1.41 -17.13
N ASP A 67 11.07 1.54 -15.82
CA ASP A 67 10.66 2.73 -15.09
C ASP A 67 10.94 2.54 -13.58
N ASP A 68 10.50 3.48 -12.74
CA ASP A 68 10.77 3.47 -11.29
C ASP A 68 10.17 2.25 -10.56
N MET A 69 9.33 1.45 -11.20
CA MET A 69 8.80 0.22 -10.61
C MET A 69 9.92 -0.81 -10.36
N GLN A 70 11.04 -0.74 -11.11
CA GLN A 70 12.17 -1.65 -10.93
C GLN A 70 12.79 -1.51 -9.51
N ASP A 71 12.80 -0.30 -8.96
CA ASP A 71 13.36 -0.02 -7.62
C ASP A 71 12.37 -0.37 -6.51
N ILE A 72 11.08 -0.53 -6.84
CA ILE A 72 10.04 -0.89 -5.86
C ILE A 72 9.92 -2.42 -5.69
N TYR A 73 10.16 -3.20 -6.73
CA TYR A 73 10.04 -4.66 -6.64
C TYR A 73 10.88 -5.27 -5.50
N PRO A 74 12.18 -4.94 -5.33
CA PRO A 74 12.96 -5.45 -4.20
C PRO A 74 12.34 -5.11 -2.85
N LYS A 75 11.89 -3.86 -2.66
CA LYS A 75 11.28 -3.38 -1.42
C LYS A 75 9.99 -4.14 -1.08
N LEU A 76 9.16 -4.46 -2.08
CA LEU A 76 7.98 -5.29 -1.90
C LEU A 76 8.32 -6.71 -1.48
N LEU A 77 9.39 -7.27 -2.05
CA LEU A 77 9.84 -8.63 -1.73
C LEU A 77 10.48 -8.73 -0.34
N GLU A 78 11.14 -7.69 0.12
CA GLU A 78 11.76 -7.62 1.45
C GLU A 78 10.76 -7.31 2.57
N ALA A 79 9.66 -6.62 2.25
CA ALA A 79 8.67 -6.23 3.25
C ALA A 79 7.93 -7.44 3.87
N ASP A 80 7.78 -7.44 5.19
CA ASP A 80 6.90 -8.35 5.94
C ASP A 80 5.45 -7.84 5.97
N LEU A 81 5.29 -6.51 6.05
CA LEU A 81 4.02 -5.80 6.03
C LEU A 81 4.04 -4.72 4.95
N ILE A 82 3.04 -4.73 4.08
CA ILE A 82 2.79 -3.70 3.09
C ILE A 82 1.56 -2.89 3.52
N ILE A 83 1.68 -1.56 3.52
CA ILE A 83 0.58 -0.64 3.82
C ILE A 83 0.23 0.09 2.53
N LEU A 84 -0.98 -0.13 2.00
CA LEU A 84 -1.45 0.57 0.80
C LEU A 84 -2.43 1.68 1.19
N GLY A 85 -2.05 2.93 0.90
CA GLY A 85 -2.87 4.10 1.11
C GLY A 85 -3.46 4.64 -0.19
N THR A 86 -4.77 4.90 -0.21
CA THR A 86 -5.49 5.44 -1.37
C THR A 86 -6.44 6.57 -0.99
N PRO A 87 -6.52 7.67 -1.76
CA PRO A 87 -7.73 8.47 -1.79
C PRO A 87 -8.82 7.71 -2.55
N VAL A 88 -10.08 8.00 -2.22
CA VAL A 88 -11.23 7.41 -2.91
C VAL A 88 -11.67 8.36 -4.02
N TYR A 89 -11.79 7.83 -5.24
CA TYR A 89 -12.32 8.53 -6.40
C TYR A 89 -13.37 7.66 -7.05
N PHE A 90 -14.59 8.19 -7.24
CA PHE A 90 -15.72 7.44 -7.80
C PHE A 90 -15.92 6.07 -7.10
N ASP A 91 -15.91 6.09 -5.75
CA ASP A 91 -16.06 4.91 -4.90
C ASP A 91 -14.97 3.84 -5.03
N MET A 92 -13.89 4.12 -5.76
CA MET A 92 -12.79 3.20 -6.05
C MET A 92 -11.47 3.73 -5.51
N LEU A 93 -10.46 2.86 -5.44
CA LEU A 93 -9.09 3.31 -5.20
C LEU A 93 -8.59 4.19 -6.35
N SER A 94 -7.58 5.01 -6.10
CA SER A 94 -7.03 5.92 -7.11
C SER A 94 -6.44 5.15 -8.30
N GLY A 95 -6.56 5.72 -9.51
CA GLY A 95 -5.93 5.16 -10.70
C GLY A 95 -4.41 5.01 -10.56
N MET A 96 -3.77 5.90 -9.80
CA MET A 96 -2.33 5.81 -9.50
C MET A 96 -1.98 4.54 -8.69
N LEU A 97 -2.77 4.23 -7.65
CA LEU A 97 -2.57 3.01 -6.88
C LEU A 97 -2.93 1.77 -7.70
N LYS A 98 -4.02 1.84 -8.49
CA LYS A 98 -4.42 0.72 -9.38
C LYS A 98 -3.33 0.40 -10.38
N ASN A 99 -2.74 1.41 -11.04
CA ASN A 99 -1.62 1.21 -11.95
C ASN A 99 -0.42 0.53 -11.27
N PHE A 100 -0.06 0.99 -10.08
CA PHE A 100 0.98 0.34 -9.28
C PHE A 100 0.64 -1.14 -9.01
N MET A 101 -0.59 -1.44 -8.56
CA MET A 101 -1.03 -2.82 -8.29
C MET A 101 -0.98 -3.69 -9.56
N ASP A 102 -1.40 -3.19 -10.72
CA ASP A 102 -1.30 -3.92 -11.99
C ASP A 102 0.15 -4.27 -12.35
N ARG A 103 1.09 -3.38 -12.03
CA ARG A 103 2.51 -3.59 -12.29
C ARG A 103 3.13 -4.62 -11.34
N THR A 104 2.53 -4.92 -10.18
CA THR A 104 2.97 -6.02 -9.31
C THR A 104 2.67 -7.41 -9.87
N CYS A 105 1.93 -7.51 -10.98
CA CYS A 105 1.69 -8.79 -11.69
C CYS A 105 2.99 -9.55 -11.97
N ALA A 106 4.13 -8.86 -12.12
CA ALA A 106 5.42 -9.50 -12.32
C ALA A 106 5.90 -10.34 -11.12
N ILE A 107 5.46 -9.99 -9.92
CA ILE A 107 5.96 -10.59 -8.67
C ILE A 107 4.87 -11.15 -7.76
N TRP A 108 3.58 -11.07 -8.16
CA TRP A 108 2.46 -11.37 -7.27
C TRP A 108 2.54 -12.73 -6.54
N PRO A 109 3.06 -13.84 -7.14
CA PRO A 109 3.17 -15.10 -6.41
C PRO A 109 4.20 -15.05 -5.26
N LYS A 110 5.16 -14.13 -5.34
CA LYS A 110 6.19 -13.95 -4.30
C LYS A 110 5.73 -13.06 -3.15
N LEU A 111 4.48 -12.55 -3.23
CA LEU A 111 3.85 -11.77 -2.16
C LEU A 111 3.07 -12.68 -1.19
N GLU A 112 2.93 -13.97 -1.50
CA GLU A 112 2.26 -14.95 -0.65
C GLU A 112 2.81 -14.92 0.79
N GLY A 113 1.89 -14.98 1.76
CA GLY A 113 2.20 -14.98 3.20
C GLY A 113 2.58 -13.63 3.79
N LYS A 114 2.83 -12.59 2.97
CA LYS A 114 3.07 -11.23 3.48
C LYS A 114 1.78 -10.63 4.04
N LYS A 115 1.93 -9.65 4.95
CA LYS A 115 0.78 -8.92 5.51
C LYS A 115 0.45 -7.70 4.65
N LEU A 116 -0.85 -7.43 4.48
CA LEU A 116 -1.35 -6.22 3.82
C LEU A 116 -2.31 -5.46 4.75
N ALA A 117 -2.04 -4.16 4.96
CA ALA A 117 -2.97 -3.25 5.61
C ALA A 117 -3.42 -2.14 4.65
N GLY A 118 -4.68 -1.70 4.78
CA GLY A 118 -5.28 -0.69 3.92
C GLY A 118 -5.51 0.64 4.65
N ILE A 119 -5.28 1.75 3.93
CA ILE A 119 -5.69 3.09 4.34
C ILE A 119 -6.51 3.70 3.20
N ALA A 120 -7.75 4.12 3.48
CA ALA A 120 -8.60 4.79 2.50
C ALA A 120 -9.13 6.11 3.06
N VAL A 121 -9.04 7.17 2.26
CA VAL A 121 -9.54 8.50 2.62
C VAL A 121 -10.49 9.00 1.54
N ALA A 122 -11.68 9.41 1.93
CA ALA A 122 -12.71 9.92 1.05
C ALA A 122 -13.25 11.28 1.51
N GLU A 123 -13.98 11.96 0.66
CA GLU A 123 -14.74 13.15 1.02
C GLU A 123 -16.07 12.77 1.69
N GLU A 124 -16.80 11.81 1.13
CA GLU A 124 -18.13 11.43 1.60
C GLU A 124 -18.26 9.95 1.97
N GLY A 125 -17.78 9.04 1.15
CA GLY A 125 -17.91 7.59 1.37
C GLY A 125 -16.69 6.82 0.90
N ILE A 126 -16.40 5.70 1.57
CA ILE A 126 -15.24 4.86 1.25
C ILE A 126 -15.49 3.97 0.02
N GLY A 127 -16.75 3.78 -0.35
CA GLY A 127 -17.14 2.96 -1.51
C GLY A 127 -16.51 1.57 -1.49
N LYS A 128 -15.99 1.17 -2.63
CA LYS A 128 -15.33 -0.13 -2.83
C LYS A 128 -13.81 -0.11 -2.63
N ALA A 129 -13.22 1.02 -2.24
CA ALA A 129 -11.77 1.16 -2.18
C ALA A 129 -11.12 0.11 -1.25
N VAL A 130 -11.67 -0.12 -0.07
CA VAL A 130 -11.17 -1.13 0.87
C VAL A 130 -11.39 -2.56 0.35
N ASP A 131 -12.54 -2.83 -0.26
CA ASP A 131 -12.84 -4.15 -0.84
C ASP A 131 -11.88 -4.48 -1.98
N ASN A 132 -11.49 -3.49 -2.79
CA ASN A 132 -10.47 -3.67 -3.82
C ASN A 132 -9.10 -4.04 -3.23
N LEU A 133 -8.70 -3.42 -2.10
CA LEU A 133 -7.45 -3.77 -1.41
C LEU A 133 -7.51 -5.19 -0.83
N LYS A 134 -8.64 -5.60 -0.25
CA LYS A 134 -8.85 -6.98 0.23
C LYS A 134 -8.81 -7.99 -0.92
N THR A 135 -9.45 -7.67 -2.04
CA THR A 135 -9.42 -8.50 -3.24
C THR A 135 -7.98 -8.68 -3.73
N TYR A 136 -7.19 -7.61 -3.75
CA TYR A 136 -5.78 -7.68 -4.11
C TYR A 136 -4.99 -8.57 -3.14
N ALA A 137 -5.20 -8.42 -1.82
CA ALA A 137 -4.58 -9.29 -0.82
C ALA A 137 -4.90 -10.77 -1.08
N ASN A 138 -6.17 -11.09 -1.31
CA ASN A 138 -6.61 -12.46 -1.58
C ASN A 138 -5.97 -13.04 -2.86
N ILE A 139 -5.93 -12.28 -3.96
CA ILE A 139 -5.31 -12.70 -5.22
C ILE A 139 -3.81 -12.99 -5.02
N CYS A 140 -3.13 -12.17 -4.23
CA CYS A 140 -1.70 -12.33 -3.93
C CYS A 140 -1.42 -13.29 -2.76
N SER A 141 -2.45 -14.00 -2.22
CA SER A 141 -2.33 -14.89 -1.05
C SER A 141 -1.69 -14.20 0.16
N MET A 142 -1.96 -12.90 0.34
CA MET A 142 -1.48 -12.10 1.46
C MET A 142 -2.46 -12.16 2.63
N GLU A 143 -1.95 -12.07 3.86
CA GLU A 143 -2.77 -11.94 5.07
C GLU A 143 -3.33 -10.51 5.19
N TRP A 144 -4.67 -10.36 5.28
CA TRP A 144 -5.27 -9.07 5.55
C TRP A 144 -5.11 -8.66 7.01
N ALA A 145 -4.21 -7.72 7.27
CA ALA A 145 -3.86 -7.28 8.63
C ALA A 145 -4.79 -6.22 9.22
N GLY A 146 -5.61 -5.58 8.39
CA GLY A 146 -6.60 -4.59 8.83
C GLY A 146 -6.61 -3.31 8.01
N GLN A 147 -7.41 -2.34 8.45
CA GLN A 147 -7.59 -1.08 7.74
C GLN A 147 -7.84 0.10 8.67
N VAL A 148 -7.56 1.31 8.17
CA VAL A 148 -8.05 2.57 8.70
C VAL A 148 -8.67 3.38 7.58
N THR A 149 -9.86 3.90 7.83
CA THR A 149 -10.55 4.79 6.90
C THR A 149 -10.82 6.15 7.55
N ALA A 150 -10.85 7.20 6.76
CA ALA A 150 -11.21 8.53 7.23
C ALA A 150 -12.04 9.27 6.18
N LEU A 151 -12.94 10.13 6.65
CA LEU A 151 -13.66 11.09 5.82
C LEU A 151 -13.01 12.47 6.01
N ALA A 152 -12.56 13.09 4.94
CA ALA A 152 -11.88 14.38 5.00
C ALA A 152 -11.99 15.14 3.67
N LYS A 153 -12.66 16.27 3.69
CA LYS A 153 -12.88 17.13 2.54
C LYS A 153 -11.64 17.98 2.21
N LEU A 154 -11.02 18.56 3.22
CA LEU A 154 -9.89 19.47 3.04
C LEU A 154 -8.54 18.72 3.13
N PRO A 155 -7.51 19.17 2.42
CA PRO A 155 -6.16 18.63 2.55
C PRO A 155 -5.67 18.72 4.01
N ARG A 156 -5.09 17.63 4.51
CA ARG A 156 -4.53 17.51 5.88
C ARG A 156 -5.56 17.64 7.02
N ALA A 157 -6.86 17.62 6.74
CA ALA A 157 -7.88 17.68 7.79
C ALA A 157 -7.75 16.55 8.82
N VAL A 158 -7.28 15.38 8.41
CA VAL A 158 -7.04 14.24 9.31
C VAL A 158 -5.87 14.45 10.29
N ALA A 159 -4.99 15.43 10.06
CA ALA A 159 -3.79 15.63 10.87
C ALA A 159 -4.08 16.10 12.30
N GLY A 160 -5.23 16.72 12.53
CA GLY A 160 -5.68 17.17 13.85
C GLY A 160 -6.88 16.38 14.39
N ASP A 161 -7.29 15.34 13.71
CA ASP A 161 -8.45 14.54 14.08
C ASP A 161 -8.06 13.44 15.09
N PRO A 162 -8.53 13.54 16.36
CA PRO A 162 -8.18 12.57 17.40
C PRO A 162 -8.74 11.17 17.15
N ASP A 163 -9.88 11.05 16.47
CA ASP A 163 -10.47 9.75 16.16
C ASP A 163 -9.69 9.04 15.07
N VAL A 164 -9.18 9.78 14.08
CA VAL A 164 -8.28 9.22 13.07
C VAL A 164 -6.96 8.79 13.71
N ASP A 165 -6.34 9.60 14.57
CA ASP A 165 -5.10 9.22 15.27
C ASP A 165 -5.31 7.96 16.13
N LYS A 166 -6.44 7.89 16.86
CA LYS A 166 -6.82 6.71 17.65
C LYS A 166 -6.98 5.46 16.78
N ALA A 167 -7.63 5.58 15.62
CA ALA A 167 -7.81 4.47 14.69
C ALA A 167 -6.46 3.98 14.11
N VAL A 168 -5.56 4.91 13.75
CA VAL A 168 -4.21 4.59 13.28
C VAL A 168 -3.40 3.89 14.37
N ARG A 169 -3.45 4.39 15.62
CA ARG A 169 -2.80 3.72 16.78
C ARG A 169 -3.35 2.33 17.02
N LYS A 170 -4.67 2.15 16.95
CA LYS A 170 -5.30 0.84 17.09
C LYS A 170 -4.80 -0.15 16.06
N LEU A 171 -4.56 0.29 14.82
CA LEU A 171 -3.99 -0.57 13.79
C LEU A 171 -2.50 -0.87 14.07
N ALA A 172 -1.70 0.14 14.46
CA ALA A 172 -0.30 -0.05 14.83
C ALA A 172 -0.14 -1.09 15.95
N ASN A 173 -0.94 -0.99 17.01
CA ASN A 173 -0.88 -1.89 18.18
C ASN A 173 -1.12 -3.38 17.84
N LYS A 174 -1.71 -3.69 16.68
CA LYS A 174 -1.87 -5.09 16.24
C LYS A 174 -0.54 -5.77 15.90
N PHE A 175 0.48 -5.01 15.58
CA PHE A 175 1.78 -5.54 15.16
C PHE A 175 2.78 -5.71 16.31
N GLY A 176 2.44 -5.17 17.49
CA GLY A 176 3.28 -5.27 18.67
C GLY A 176 4.61 -4.52 18.54
N ARG A 177 5.45 -4.66 19.56
CA ARG A 177 6.83 -4.16 19.52
C ARG A 177 7.73 -5.17 18.83
N ALA A 178 8.74 -4.68 18.11
CA ALA A 178 9.77 -5.55 17.59
C ALA A 178 10.51 -6.25 18.76
N SER A 179 10.76 -7.54 18.61
CA SER A 179 11.64 -8.26 19.56
C SER A 179 13.00 -7.56 19.56
N LYS A 180 13.56 -7.33 20.74
CA LYS A 180 14.97 -6.95 20.86
C LYS A 180 15.75 -8.25 20.79
N ASP A 181 16.19 -8.60 19.59
CA ASP A 181 17.23 -9.61 19.42
C ASP A 181 18.59 -8.95 19.62
#